data_12dce694b048dc6b259c0c40199bfabf
#
_entry.id   12dce694b048dc6b259c0c40199bfabf
#
_cell.length_a   1.000
_cell.length_b   1.000
_cell.length_c   1.000
_cell.angle_alpha   90.00
_cell.angle_beta   90.00
_cell.angle_gamma   90.00
#
_symmetry.space_group_name_H-M   'P 1'
#
loop_
_entity.id
_entity.type
_entity.pdbx_description
1 polymer ?
#
loop_
_entity_poly.entity_id
_entity_poly.type
_entity_poly.pdbx_seq_one_letter_code
_entity_poly.pdbx_strand_id
1 'polypeptide(L)'
;MKIGNVEIKNNIILAPMAGVTDLPFRLICKEMGCGLVYTEMVSAKAILYKNKNTEPLLSTDDREHPVAVQLFGSDPDIMGDMAAKIESERNFEIIDINMGCPVPKIVNNGEGSALMNCPDQVEKILKNIISKVHTPVTVKIRKGFNENSVNACEIAKIAESCGVSAVAIHGRTREQYYSGKADLQVIADVKKAVKIPVIGNGDICDVESAIRMYEVTGCDGIMVGRAARGNPWIFRQLSEYFENERIIAKPGRNEVIDMILRHCRMLIEEKGEYTGIREMRKHVGWYTFGMPHSASIRGRVNTLESYDELEDMFNELRQ
;
A
#
# COMPACT_ATOMS: atom_id res chain seq x y z
N MET A 1 11.04 13.88 -1.59
CA MET A 1 9.75 14.45 -2.10
C MET A 1 8.98 15.03 -0.94
N LYS A 2 8.18 16.08 -1.18
CA LYS A 2 7.33 16.69 -0.16
C LYS A 2 5.86 16.52 -0.55
N ILE A 3 5.02 16.04 0.36
CA ILE A 3 3.57 15.90 0.18
C ILE A 3 2.88 16.83 1.18
N GLY A 4 2.29 17.93 0.69
CA GLY A 4 1.84 19.00 1.57
C GLY A 4 2.99 19.56 2.42
N ASN A 5 2.87 19.46 3.74
CA ASN A 5 3.91 19.83 4.70
C ASN A 5 4.81 18.63 5.13
N VAL A 6 4.52 17.41 4.68
CA VAL A 6 5.24 16.18 5.07
C VAL A 6 6.43 15.94 4.16
N GLU A 7 7.62 15.83 4.73
CA GLU A 7 8.84 15.46 4.01
C GLU A 7 9.05 13.95 4.01
N ILE A 8 9.17 13.37 2.82
CA ILE A 8 9.44 11.95 2.63
C ILE A 8 10.93 11.76 2.36
N LYS A 9 11.62 11.00 3.22
CA LYS A 9 13.08 10.82 3.19
C LYS A 9 13.59 10.33 1.82
N ASN A 10 12.86 9.37 1.23
CA ASN A 10 13.08 8.94 -0.16
C ASN A 10 11.73 8.75 -0.85
N ASN A 11 11.75 8.58 -2.17
CA ASN A 11 10.53 8.57 -2.97
C ASN A 11 10.01 7.13 -3.24
N ILE A 12 10.35 6.18 -2.37
CA ILE A 12 10.00 4.77 -2.49
C ILE A 12 8.95 4.43 -1.44
N ILE A 13 7.76 4.02 -1.87
CA ILE A 13 6.55 3.99 -1.07
C ILE A 13 5.95 2.57 -1.07
N LEU A 14 5.46 2.10 0.09
CA LEU A 14 4.70 0.86 0.19
C LEU A 14 3.23 1.12 -0.15
N ALA A 15 2.68 0.37 -1.11
CA ALA A 15 1.26 0.46 -1.46
C ALA A 15 0.37 -0.13 -0.35
N PRO A 16 -0.82 0.46 -0.10
CA PRO A 16 -1.83 -0.15 0.77
C PRO A 16 -2.33 -1.47 0.18
N MET A 17 -2.29 -2.55 0.96
CA MET A 17 -2.73 -3.89 0.54
C MET A 17 -3.49 -4.57 1.66
N ALA A 18 -4.79 -4.76 1.48
CA ALA A 18 -5.65 -5.44 2.46
C ALA A 18 -5.14 -6.85 2.81
N GLY A 19 -5.05 -7.14 4.09
CA GLY A 19 -4.50 -8.38 4.63
C GLY A 19 -2.97 -8.50 4.47
N VAL A 20 -2.25 -7.43 4.17
CA VAL A 20 -0.78 -7.47 3.98
C VAL A 20 -0.08 -6.34 4.71
N THR A 21 -0.57 -5.10 4.58
CA THR A 21 0.10 -3.92 5.15
C THR A 21 -0.39 -3.61 6.55
N ASP A 22 -0.45 -4.64 7.40
CA ASP A 22 -0.61 -4.50 8.85
C ASP A 22 0.63 -3.88 9.50
N LEU A 23 0.53 -3.50 10.76
CA LEU A 23 1.60 -2.84 11.49
C LEU A 23 2.93 -3.61 11.43
N PRO A 24 2.99 -4.94 11.71
CA PRO A 24 4.23 -5.71 11.62
C PRO A 24 4.92 -5.61 10.25
N PHE A 25 4.16 -5.74 9.17
CA PHE A 25 4.73 -5.68 7.82
C PHE A 25 5.18 -4.27 7.43
N ARG A 26 4.46 -3.23 7.85
CA ARG A 26 4.87 -1.83 7.62
C ARG A 26 6.19 -1.51 8.34
N LEU A 27 6.34 -1.93 9.59
CA LEU A 27 7.59 -1.78 10.35
C LEU A 27 8.77 -2.45 9.66
N ILE A 28 8.61 -3.69 9.20
CA ILE A 28 9.64 -4.40 8.43
C ILE A 28 10.01 -3.62 7.16
N CYS A 29 9.02 -3.10 6.42
CA CYS A 29 9.29 -2.31 5.21
C CYS A 29 10.01 -0.99 5.52
N LYS A 30 9.68 -0.31 6.62
CA LYS A 30 10.37 0.91 7.07
C LYS A 30 11.84 0.64 7.40
N GLU A 31 12.13 -0.42 8.13
CA GLU A 31 13.50 -0.83 8.44
C GLU A 31 14.31 -1.16 7.18
N MET A 32 13.64 -1.65 6.15
CA MET A 32 14.26 -1.89 4.84
C MET A 32 14.40 -0.62 3.98
N GLY A 33 14.09 0.56 4.50
CA GLY A 33 14.31 1.83 3.81
C GLY A 33 13.11 2.37 3.04
N CYS A 34 11.88 1.88 3.29
CA CYS A 34 10.67 2.46 2.73
C CYS A 34 10.45 3.89 3.25
N GLY A 35 10.28 4.87 2.34
CA GLY A 35 10.12 6.28 2.70
C GLY A 35 8.77 6.60 3.33
N LEU A 36 7.70 5.99 2.82
CA LEU A 36 6.33 6.18 3.30
C LEU A 36 5.58 4.85 3.26
N VAL A 37 4.88 4.53 4.32
CA VAL A 37 3.99 3.35 4.40
C VAL A 37 2.53 3.77 4.52
N TYR A 38 1.65 2.87 4.14
CA TYR A 38 0.20 3.06 4.20
C TYR A 38 -0.43 1.96 5.06
N THR A 39 -1.44 2.31 5.84
CA THR A 39 -2.29 1.30 6.49
C THR A 39 -3.00 0.44 5.44
N GLU A 40 -3.63 -0.64 5.85
CA GLU A 40 -4.69 -1.24 5.05
C GLU A 40 -5.83 -0.23 4.85
N MET A 41 -6.67 -0.46 3.81
CA MET A 41 -7.80 0.43 3.58
C MET A 41 -8.87 0.28 4.66
N VAL A 42 -9.30 1.39 5.25
CA VAL A 42 -10.26 1.45 6.37
C VAL A 42 -11.59 2.05 5.89
N SER A 43 -12.69 1.39 6.19
CA SER A 43 -14.02 1.89 5.84
C SER A 43 -14.43 3.05 6.75
N ALA A 44 -14.76 4.21 6.17
CA ALA A 44 -15.31 5.34 6.93
C ALA A 44 -16.62 4.96 7.64
N LYS A 45 -17.51 4.19 7.00
CA LYS A 45 -18.73 3.66 7.64
C LYS A 45 -18.41 2.73 8.81
N ALA A 46 -17.36 1.89 8.70
CA ALA A 46 -16.98 0.99 9.79
C ALA A 46 -16.46 1.77 11.01
N ILE A 47 -15.75 2.88 10.81
CA ILE A 47 -15.36 3.80 11.90
C ILE A 47 -16.59 4.43 12.54
N LEU A 48 -17.51 4.98 11.72
CA LEU A 48 -18.74 5.61 12.20
C LEU A 48 -19.55 4.67 13.10
N TYR A 49 -19.70 3.41 12.68
CA TYR A 49 -20.45 2.39 13.43
C TYR A 49 -19.62 1.68 14.51
N LYS A 50 -18.41 2.14 14.80
CA LYS A 50 -17.50 1.59 15.83
C LYS A 50 -17.29 0.08 15.70
N ASN A 51 -17.05 -0.38 14.47
CA ASN A 51 -16.78 -1.80 14.22
C ASN A 51 -15.45 -2.18 14.87
N LYS A 52 -15.48 -3.18 15.76
CA LYS A 52 -14.32 -3.64 16.55
C LYS A 52 -13.13 -4.07 15.68
N ASN A 53 -13.37 -4.55 14.47
CA ASN A 53 -12.30 -4.97 13.55
C ASN A 53 -11.60 -3.79 12.86
N THR A 54 -12.04 -2.55 13.11
CA THR A 54 -11.45 -1.35 12.50
C THR A 54 -10.26 -0.83 13.31
N GLU A 55 -10.30 -0.94 14.64
CA GLU A 55 -9.24 -0.45 15.52
C GLU A 55 -7.85 -1.02 15.21
N PRO A 56 -7.66 -2.34 14.99
CA PRO A 56 -6.35 -2.87 14.64
C PRO A 56 -5.79 -2.31 13.32
N LEU A 57 -6.66 -1.89 12.37
CA LEU A 57 -6.23 -1.29 11.11
C LEU A 57 -5.72 0.16 11.27
N LEU A 58 -6.04 0.80 12.40
CA LEU A 58 -5.62 2.15 12.75
C LEU A 58 -4.44 2.17 13.74
N SER A 59 -3.92 1.01 14.12
CA SER A 59 -2.72 0.92 14.97
C SER A 59 -1.49 1.47 14.27
N THR A 60 -0.69 2.25 14.99
CA THR A 60 0.59 2.83 14.52
C THR A 60 1.68 2.66 15.59
N ASP A 61 2.94 2.81 15.17
CA ASP A 61 4.12 2.78 16.03
C ASP A 61 5.07 3.91 15.61
N ASP A 62 5.75 4.54 16.56
CA ASP A 62 6.65 5.67 16.29
C ASP A 62 7.76 5.35 15.26
N ARG A 63 8.11 4.07 15.11
CA ARG A 63 9.15 3.60 14.17
C ARG A 63 8.71 3.62 12.70
N GLU A 64 7.41 3.72 12.39
CA GLU A 64 6.92 3.69 11.01
C GLU A 64 6.66 5.07 10.39
N HIS A 65 6.76 6.15 11.18
CA HIS A 65 6.53 7.50 10.68
C HIS A 65 7.54 7.95 9.61
N PRO A 66 7.13 8.69 8.57
CA PRO A 66 5.74 9.07 8.28
C PRO A 66 4.90 7.89 7.79
N VAL A 67 3.63 7.87 8.21
CA VAL A 67 2.64 6.86 7.84
C VAL A 67 1.34 7.51 7.35
N ALA A 68 0.74 6.96 6.30
CA ALA A 68 -0.55 7.38 5.77
C ALA A 68 -1.66 6.42 6.18
N VAL A 69 -2.78 6.94 6.66
CA VAL A 69 -4.00 6.15 6.79
C VAL A 69 -4.78 6.17 5.49
N GLN A 70 -5.21 5.00 4.98
CA GLN A 70 -6.04 4.95 3.78
C GLN A 70 -7.51 4.73 4.12
N LEU A 71 -8.37 5.70 3.81
CA LEU A 71 -9.82 5.62 3.95
C LEU A 71 -10.50 5.24 2.65
N PHE A 72 -11.65 4.55 2.75
CA PHE A 72 -12.57 4.36 1.63
C PHE A 72 -14.02 4.55 2.05
N GLY A 73 -14.83 5.00 1.12
CA GLY A 73 -16.26 5.26 1.25
C GLY A 73 -16.77 6.01 0.03
N SER A 74 -18.09 6.21 -0.04
CA SER A 74 -18.75 6.93 -1.14
C SER A 74 -19.62 8.10 -0.67
N ASP A 75 -19.86 8.23 0.62
CA ASP A 75 -20.65 9.31 1.21
C ASP A 75 -19.72 10.47 1.62
N PRO A 76 -19.90 11.70 1.05
CA PRO A 76 -19.01 12.82 1.34
C PRO A 76 -19.01 13.25 2.80
N ASP A 77 -20.17 13.24 3.47
CA ASP A 77 -20.28 13.71 4.85
C ASP A 77 -19.62 12.72 5.81
N ILE A 78 -19.91 11.42 5.64
CA ILE A 78 -19.26 10.36 6.43
C ILE A 78 -17.75 10.36 6.21
N MET A 79 -17.28 10.54 4.96
CA MET A 79 -15.85 10.58 4.65
C MET A 79 -15.16 11.77 5.33
N GLY A 80 -15.77 12.96 5.26
CA GLY A 80 -15.24 14.15 5.91
C GLY A 80 -15.23 14.05 7.43
N ASP A 81 -16.32 13.60 8.04
CA ASP A 81 -16.43 13.47 9.50
C ASP A 81 -15.45 12.42 10.05
N MET A 82 -15.27 11.30 9.35
CA MET A 82 -14.35 10.26 9.80
C MET A 82 -12.88 10.64 9.54
N ALA A 83 -12.58 11.40 8.51
CA ALA A 83 -11.24 11.98 8.31
C ALA A 83 -10.89 12.95 9.45
N ALA A 84 -11.79 13.87 9.81
CA ALA A 84 -11.61 14.79 10.93
C ALA A 84 -11.47 14.06 12.28
N LYS A 85 -12.24 13.00 12.48
CA LYS A 85 -12.12 12.15 13.67
C LYS A 85 -10.75 11.48 13.75
N ILE A 86 -10.25 10.91 12.65
CA ILE A 86 -8.92 10.29 12.62
C ILE A 86 -7.85 11.34 12.93
N GLU A 87 -7.90 12.53 12.31
CA GLU A 87 -6.95 13.61 12.58
C GLU A 87 -6.93 13.99 14.06
N SER A 88 -8.08 14.03 14.72
CA SER A 88 -8.17 14.42 16.14
C SER A 88 -7.75 13.32 17.12
N GLU A 89 -7.88 12.05 16.75
CA GLU A 89 -7.68 10.91 17.67
C GLU A 89 -6.38 10.12 17.38
N ARG A 90 -5.74 10.33 16.24
CA ARG A 90 -4.62 9.51 15.76
C ARG A 90 -3.49 10.37 15.17
N ASN A 91 -2.29 9.82 15.18
CA ASN A 91 -1.10 10.47 14.64
C ASN A 91 -0.75 9.88 13.27
N PHE A 92 -1.42 10.35 12.21
CA PHE A 92 -1.08 10.05 10.82
C PHE A 92 -0.64 11.33 10.12
N GLU A 93 0.46 11.27 9.36
CA GLU A 93 0.95 12.43 8.61
C GLU A 93 0.15 12.70 7.34
N ILE A 94 -0.53 11.68 6.81
CA ILE A 94 -1.28 11.77 5.55
C ILE A 94 -2.60 11.00 5.68
N ILE A 95 -3.66 11.57 5.15
CA ILE A 95 -4.95 10.89 4.95
C ILE A 95 -5.09 10.60 3.46
N ASP A 96 -5.06 9.34 3.07
CA ASP A 96 -5.19 8.91 1.69
C ASP A 96 -6.59 8.36 1.40
N ILE A 97 -7.14 8.71 0.23
CA ILE A 97 -8.48 8.27 -0.18
C ILE A 97 -8.36 7.20 -1.26
N ASN A 98 -8.92 6.02 -0.98
CA ASN A 98 -8.95 4.92 -1.92
C ASN A 98 -10.02 5.13 -2.99
N MET A 99 -9.59 5.35 -4.22
CA MET A 99 -10.43 5.41 -5.43
C MET A 99 -9.98 4.39 -6.47
N GLY A 100 -9.30 3.31 -6.03
CA GLY A 100 -8.70 2.33 -6.94
C GLY A 100 -8.95 0.86 -6.60
N CYS A 101 -9.60 0.54 -5.48
CA CYS A 101 -9.86 -0.84 -5.09
C CYS A 101 -10.81 -1.53 -6.10
N PRO A 102 -10.40 -2.66 -6.74
CA PRO A 102 -11.19 -3.31 -7.78
C PRO A 102 -12.15 -4.37 -7.24
N VAL A 103 -12.13 -4.65 -5.94
CA VAL A 103 -12.86 -5.77 -5.31
C VAL A 103 -14.38 -5.59 -5.48
N PRO A 104 -15.11 -6.60 -6.00
CA PRO A 104 -16.54 -6.48 -6.29
C PRO A 104 -17.37 -5.98 -5.10
N LYS A 105 -17.11 -6.48 -3.89
CA LYS A 105 -17.81 -6.05 -2.67
C LYS A 105 -17.70 -4.54 -2.43
N ILE A 106 -16.58 -3.92 -2.75
CA ILE A 106 -16.34 -2.47 -2.60
C ILE A 106 -17.01 -1.72 -3.76
N VAL A 107 -16.75 -2.17 -4.98
CA VAL A 107 -17.25 -1.54 -6.21
C VAL A 107 -18.78 -1.51 -6.28
N ASN A 108 -19.44 -2.60 -5.86
CA ASN A 108 -20.91 -2.69 -5.86
C ASN A 108 -21.57 -1.73 -4.86
N ASN A 109 -20.80 -1.22 -3.88
CA ASN A 109 -21.27 -0.19 -2.94
C ASN A 109 -20.98 1.25 -3.45
N GLY A 110 -20.51 1.42 -4.68
CA GLY A 110 -20.12 2.72 -5.23
C GLY A 110 -18.80 3.26 -4.68
N GLU A 111 -17.97 2.40 -4.06
CA GLU A 111 -16.73 2.76 -3.38
C GLU A 111 -15.50 2.30 -4.18
N GLY A 112 -14.32 2.76 -3.76
CA GLY A 112 -13.07 2.37 -4.43
C GLY A 112 -13.04 2.78 -5.89
N SER A 113 -12.75 1.86 -6.80
CA SER A 113 -12.65 2.17 -8.24
C SER A 113 -13.98 2.51 -8.92
N ALA A 114 -15.14 2.28 -8.26
CA ALA A 114 -16.43 2.75 -8.77
C ALA A 114 -16.48 4.29 -8.87
N LEU A 115 -15.77 4.99 -7.99
CA LEU A 115 -15.66 6.44 -7.99
C LEU A 115 -15.03 6.99 -9.27
N MET A 116 -14.22 6.20 -9.99
CA MET A 116 -13.67 6.60 -11.30
C MET A 116 -14.75 6.90 -12.33
N ASN A 117 -15.96 6.32 -12.20
CA ASN A 117 -17.10 6.60 -13.09
C ASN A 117 -17.95 7.80 -12.63
N CYS A 118 -17.61 8.44 -11.52
CA CYS A 118 -18.42 9.49 -10.90
C CYS A 118 -17.57 10.70 -10.51
N PRO A 119 -17.01 11.47 -11.48
CA PRO A 119 -16.15 12.63 -11.19
C PRO A 119 -16.77 13.65 -10.24
N ASP A 120 -18.06 13.96 -10.38
CA ASP A 120 -18.78 14.88 -9.49
C ASP A 120 -18.82 14.38 -8.03
N GLN A 121 -18.89 13.06 -7.85
CA GLN A 121 -18.87 12.47 -6.49
C GLN A 121 -17.46 12.52 -5.88
N VAL A 122 -16.42 12.31 -6.71
CA VAL A 122 -15.03 12.50 -6.31
C VAL A 122 -14.81 13.92 -5.80
N GLU A 123 -15.26 14.93 -6.56
CA GLU A 123 -15.15 16.33 -6.17
C GLU A 123 -15.85 16.62 -4.83
N LYS A 124 -17.08 16.15 -4.64
CA LYS A 124 -17.84 16.33 -3.38
C LYS A 124 -17.13 15.71 -2.20
N ILE A 125 -16.64 14.46 -2.33
CA ILE A 125 -15.91 13.76 -1.28
C ILE A 125 -14.65 14.55 -0.89
N LEU A 126 -13.84 14.93 -1.87
CA LEU A 126 -12.56 15.61 -1.61
C LEU A 126 -12.76 17.00 -1.01
N LYS A 127 -13.70 17.79 -1.51
CA LYS A 127 -14.03 19.11 -0.94
C LYS A 127 -14.49 18.99 0.52
N ASN A 128 -15.34 17.99 0.82
CA ASN A 128 -15.83 17.80 2.19
C ASN A 128 -14.70 17.41 3.14
N ILE A 129 -13.84 16.46 2.74
CA ILE A 129 -12.68 16.05 3.55
C ILE A 129 -11.74 17.24 3.79
N ILE A 130 -11.28 17.90 2.72
CA ILE A 130 -10.29 18.98 2.78
C ILE A 130 -10.80 20.18 3.57
N SER A 131 -12.12 20.44 3.59
CA SER A 131 -12.70 21.50 4.41
C SER A 131 -12.70 21.21 5.92
N LYS A 132 -12.46 19.95 6.33
CA LYS A 132 -12.56 19.50 7.73
C LYS A 132 -11.21 19.09 8.35
N VAL A 133 -10.16 18.90 7.55
CA VAL A 133 -8.85 18.47 8.04
C VAL A 133 -7.73 19.41 7.64
N HIS A 134 -6.67 19.44 8.44
CA HIS A 134 -5.43 20.17 8.15
C HIS A 134 -4.31 19.21 7.66
N THR A 135 -4.43 17.93 8.01
CA THR A 135 -3.54 16.86 7.55
C THR A 135 -3.56 16.77 6.03
N PRO A 136 -2.41 16.69 5.33
CA PRO A 136 -2.35 16.53 3.89
C PRO A 136 -3.20 15.36 3.40
N VAL A 137 -4.08 15.64 2.43
CA VAL A 137 -4.94 14.62 1.80
C VAL A 137 -4.32 14.17 0.49
N THR A 138 -4.26 12.86 0.26
CA THR A 138 -3.82 12.26 -1.01
C THR A 138 -4.92 11.37 -1.57
N VAL A 139 -4.81 11.00 -2.85
CA VAL A 139 -5.73 10.07 -3.48
C VAL A 139 -4.96 8.94 -4.17
N LYS A 140 -5.48 7.72 -4.09
CA LYS A 140 -4.96 6.59 -4.87
C LYS A 140 -5.99 6.11 -5.87
N ILE A 141 -5.68 6.25 -7.16
CA ILE A 141 -6.58 5.98 -8.29
C ILE A 141 -6.04 4.86 -9.19
N ARG A 142 -6.88 4.45 -10.15
CA ARG A 142 -6.50 3.65 -11.32
C ARG A 142 -6.53 4.51 -12.59
N LYS A 143 -6.07 3.96 -13.74
CA LYS A 143 -6.15 4.70 -15.02
C LYS A 143 -7.59 4.96 -15.48
N GLY A 144 -8.55 4.14 -15.00
CA GLY A 144 -9.96 4.23 -15.31
C GLY A 144 -10.71 2.98 -14.81
N PHE A 145 -12.00 2.92 -15.05
CA PHE A 145 -12.82 1.75 -14.70
C PHE A 145 -12.61 0.61 -15.71
N ASN A 146 -12.68 0.90 -17.00
CA ASN A 146 -12.38 -0.02 -18.10
C ASN A 146 -11.62 0.71 -19.22
N GLU A 147 -11.26 0.00 -20.28
CA GLU A 147 -10.49 0.60 -21.40
C GLU A 147 -11.27 1.68 -22.18
N ASN A 148 -12.60 1.70 -22.13
CA ASN A 148 -13.43 2.71 -22.76
C ASN A 148 -13.67 3.93 -21.87
N SER A 149 -13.24 3.88 -20.60
CA SER A 149 -13.43 4.93 -19.59
C SER A 149 -12.11 5.25 -18.86
N VAL A 150 -11.03 5.43 -19.63
CA VAL A 150 -9.73 5.88 -19.10
C VAL A 150 -9.81 7.38 -18.82
N ASN A 151 -9.84 7.78 -17.55
CA ASN A 151 -10.06 9.17 -17.13
C ASN A 151 -9.15 9.64 -15.96
N ALA A 152 -8.02 8.98 -15.77
CA ALA A 152 -7.09 9.32 -14.67
C ALA A 152 -6.65 10.80 -14.68
N CYS A 153 -6.42 11.40 -15.87
CA CYS A 153 -6.05 12.80 -15.98
C CYS A 153 -7.17 13.74 -15.51
N GLU A 154 -8.42 13.42 -15.80
CA GLU A 154 -9.59 14.18 -15.33
C GLU A 154 -9.70 14.12 -13.80
N ILE A 155 -9.68 12.91 -13.24
CA ILE A 155 -9.77 12.70 -11.79
C ILE A 155 -8.59 13.38 -11.05
N ALA A 156 -7.38 13.31 -11.60
CA ALA A 156 -6.22 13.96 -11.00
C ALA A 156 -6.34 15.50 -10.99
N LYS A 157 -6.87 16.11 -12.06
CA LYS A 157 -7.16 17.55 -12.13
C LYS A 157 -8.24 17.96 -11.11
N ILE A 158 -9.30 17.18 -10.98
CA ILE A 158 -10.33 17.40 -9.96
C ILE A 158 -9.71 17.34 -8.57
N ALA A 159 -8.89 16.31 -8.29
CA ALA A 159 -8.21 16.18 -7.01
C ALA A 159 -7.32 17.39 -6.71
N GLU A 160 -6.48 17.82 -7.67
CA GLU A 160 -5.65 19.00 -7.52
C GLU A 160 -6.49 20.28 -7.27
N SER A 161 -7.57 20.48 -8.02
CA SER A 161 -8.45 21.65 -7.84
C SER A 161 -9.15 21.69 -6.48
N CYS A 162 -9.38 20.52 -5.87
CA CYS A 162 -9.92 20.41 -4.52
C CYS A 162 -8.87 20.69 -3.43
N GLY A 163 -7.56 20.70 -3.75
CA GLY A 163 -6.49 20.92 -2.78
C GLY A 163 -5.80 19.64 -2.28
N VAL A 164 -5.95 18.51 -3.03
CA VAL A 164 -5.21 17.26 -2.76
C VAL A 164 -3.71 17.51 -2.91
N SER A 165 -2.93 16.92 -2.00
CA SER A 165 -1.48 17.16 -1.90
C SER A 165 -0.61 16.23 -2.75
N ALA A 166 -1.13 15.09 -3.18
CA ALA A 166 -0.47 14.15 -4.12
C ALA A 166 -1.47 13.14 -4.69
N VAL A 167 -1.14 12.56 -5.84
CA VAL A 167 -1.92 11.48 -6.46
C VAL A 167 -1.05 10.25 -6.71
N ALA A 168 -1.46 9.08 -6.23
CA ALA A 168 -0.86 7.80 -6.58
C ALA A 168 -1.72 7.11 -7.65
N ILE A 169 -1.10 6.74 -8.79
CA ILE A 169 -1.82 6.18 -9.92
C ILE A 169 -1.35 4.77 -10.26
N HIS A 170 -2.27 3.81 -10.23
CA HIS A 170 -2.03 2.48 -10.77
C HIS A 170 -2.39 2.45 -12.26
N GLY A 171 -1.41 2.17 -13.12
CA GLY A 171 -1.54 2.18 -14.58
C GLY A 171 -2.41 1.04 -15.16
N ARG A 172 -3.36 0.50 -14.42
CA ARG A 172 -4.35 -0.49 -14.87
C ARG A 172 -5.77 -0.01 -14.62
N THR A 173 -6.72 -0.46 -15.44
CA THR A 173 -8.14 -0.26 -15.17
C THR A 173 -8.63 -1.16 -14.03
N ARG A 174 -9.84 -0.89 -13.54
CA ARG A 174 -10.50 -1.77 -12.56
C ARG A 174 -10.72 -3.17 -13.14
N GLU A 175 -11.16 -3.27 -14.41
CA GLU A 175 -11.44 -4.56 -15.04
C GLU A 175 -10.20 -5.40 -15.30
N GLN A 176 -9.06 -4.79 -15.59
CA GLN A 176 -7.79 -5.50 -15.68
C GLN A 176 -7.37 -6.15 -14.36
N TYR A 177 -7.82 -5.63 -13.23
CA TYR A 177 -7.39 -6.11 -11.92
C TYR A 177 -5.86 -6.06 -11.77
N TYR A 178 -5.20 -7.19 -12.15
CA TYR A 178 -3.74 -7.35 -12.20
C TYR A 178 -3.26 -7.99 -13.51
N SER A 179 -4.16 -8.22 -14.47
CA SER A 179 -3.80 -8.81 -15.76
C SER A 179 -3.11 -7.79 -16.68
N GLY A 180 -2.40 -8.28 -17.67
CA GLY A 180 -1.64 -7.45 -18.62
C GLY A 180 -0.50 -6.68 -17.95
N LYS A 181 -0.10 -5.55 -18.53
CA LYS A 181 0.93 -4.63 -18.01
C LYS A 181 0.33 -3.32 -17.56
N ALA A 182 0.96 -2.66 -16.58
CA ALA A 182 0.62 -1.30 -16.21
C ALA A 182 0.96 -0.34 -17.36
N ASP A 183 0.05 0.54 -17.67
CA ASP A 183 0.20 1.56 -18.70
C ASP A 183 0.99 2.76 -18.12
N LEU A 184 2.25 2.84 -18.48
CA LEU A 184 3.14 3.90 -18.02
C LEU A 184 2.82 5.24 -18.71
N GLN A 185 2.27 5.21 -19.94
CA GLN A 185 1.94 6.44 -20.66
C GLN A 185 0.85 7.23 -19.94
N VAL A 186 -0.19 6.56 -19.43
CA VAL A 186 -1.24 7.23 -18.64
C VAL A 186 -0.67 7.87 -17.38
N ILE A 187 0.33 7.24 -16.72
CA ILE A 187 1.01 7.86 -15.57
C ILE A 187 1.77 9.12 -16.01
N ALA A 188 2.50 9.05 -17.14
CA ALA A 188 3.18 10.22 -17.71
C ALA A 188 2.21 11.35 -18.07
N ASP A 189 1.04 11.01 -18.61
CA ASP A 189 0.03 11.99 -18.98
C ASP A 189 -0.60 12.68 -17.76
N VAL A 190 -0.82 11.91 -16.66
CA VAL A 190 -1.25 12.50 -15.37
C VAL A 190 -0.15 13.43 -14.85
N LYS A 191 1.13 13.01 -14.89
CA LYS A 191 2.25 13.85 -14.43
C LYS A 191 2.32 15.20 -15.18
N LYS A 192 2.02 15.21 -16.47
CA LYS A 192 1.93 16.44 -17.28
C LYS A 192 0.69 17.27 -16.98
N ALA A 193 -0.38 16.62 -16.51
CA ALA A 193 -1.68 17.24 -16.33
C ALA A 193 -1.86 18.00 -15.02
N VAL A 194 -1.04 17.70 -13.99
CA VAL A 194 -1.10 18.28 -12.64
C VAL A 194 0.28 18.75 -12.16
N LYS A 195 0.28 19.67 -11.19
CA LYS A 195 1.49 20.23 -10.55
C LYS A 195 1.84 19.54 -9.23
N ILE A 196 0.85 18.93 -8.58
CA ILE A 196 1.07 18.16 -7.34
C ILE A 196 1.91 16.91 -7.62
N PRO A 197 2.61 16.36 -6.62
CA PRO A 197 3.37 15.13 -6.77
C PRO A 197 2.53 13.98 -7.31
N VAL A 198 3.11 13.25 -8.29
CA VAL A 198 2.52 12.04 -8.88
C VAL A 198 3.36 10.84 -8.49
N ILE A 199 2.72 9.83 -7.92
CA ILE A 199 3.35 8.58 -7.48
C ILE A 199 2.96 7.47 -8.44
N GLY A 200 3.94 6.96 -9.20
CA GLY A 200 3.73 5.88 -10.17
C GLY A 200 3.60 4.51 -9.49
N ASN A 201 2.55 3.77 -9.84
CA ASN A 201 2.30 2.43 -9.29
C ASN A 201 1.96 1.43 -10.41
N GLY A 202 2.54 0.24 -10.31
CA GLY A 202 2.28 -0.90 -11.19
C GLY A 202 3.55 -1.54 -11.71
N ASP A 203 3.63 -2.86 -11.56
CA ASP A 203 4.70 -3.74 -12.09
C ASP A 203 6.15 -3.38 -11.67
N ILE A 204 6.31 -2.64 -10.58
CA ILE A 204 7.63 -2.39 -9.98
C ILE A 204 7.98 -3.63 -9.14
N CYS A 205 8.99 -4.38 -9.56
CA CYS A 205 9.40 -5.63 -8.91
C CYS A 205 10.92 -5.76 -8.69
N ASP A 206 11.70 -4.82 -9.22
CA ASP A 206 13.15 -4.73 -9.13
C ASP A 206 13.64 -3.30 -9.48
N VAL A 207 14.95 -3.11 -9.45
CA VAL A 207 15.60 -1.83 -9.77
C VAL A 207 15.31 -1.41 -11.21
N GLU A 208 15.38 -2.33 -12.17
CA GLU A 208 15.18 -2.04 -13.60
C GLU A 208 13.76 -1.51 -13.87
N SER A 209 12.74 -2.18 -13.32
CA SER A 209 11.35 -1.73 -13.46
C SER A 209 11.07 -0.40 -12.75
N ALA A 210 11.78 -0.11 -11.65
CA ALA A 210 11.71 1.18 -10.97
C ALA A 210 12.34 2.31 -11.78
N ILE A 211 13.53 2.09 -12.38
CA ILE A 211 14.18 3.02 -13.30
C ILE A 211 13.23 3.34 -14.46
N ARG A 212 12.71 2.28 -15.10
CA ARG A 212 11.78 2.44 -16.22
C ARG A 212 10.53 3.26 -15.84
N MET A 213 10.00 3.06 -14.63
CA MET A 213 8.88 3.86 -14.14
C MET A 213 9.24 5.35 -14.13
N TYR A 214 10.38 5.73 -13.56
CA TYR A 214 10.82 7.13 -13.52
C TYR A 214 11.11 7.70 -14.91
N GLU A 215 11.87 6.98 -15.75
CA GLU A 215 12.29 7.45 -17.07
C GLU A 215 11.12 7.66 -18.02
N VAL A 216 10.16 6.75 -18.04
CA VAL A 216 9.01 6.82 -18.96
C VAL A 216 7.97 7.82 -18.46
N THR A 217 7.76 7.90 -17.14
CA THR A 217 6.62 8.65 -16.61
C THR A 217 6.99 10.04 -16.09
N GLY A 218 8.23 10.24 -15.66
CA GLY A 218 8.65 11.46 -14.97
C GLY A 218 7.97 11.66 -13.61
N CYS A 219 7.39 10.60 -13.01
CA CYS A 219 6.72 10.68 -11.71
C CYS A 219 7.67 11.10 -10.59
N ASP A 220 7.14 11.67 -9.51
CA ASP A 220 7.94 12.19 -8.39
C ASP A 220 8.33 11.12 -7.39
N GLY A 221 7.57 10.03 -7.34
CA GLY A 221 7.82 8.88 -6.48
C GLY A 221 7.26 7.61 -7.08
N ILE A 222 7.66 6.48 -6.52
CA ILE A 222 7.22 5.15 -6.94
C ILE A 222 6.57 4.39 -5.79
N MET A 223 5.51 3.63 -6.11
CA MET A 223 4.79 2.85 -5.11
C MET A 223 4.86 1.36 -5.43
N VAL A 224 5.46 0.60 -4.51
CA VAL A 224 5.64 -0.85 -4.63
C VAL A 224 4.47 -1.57 -3.94
N GLY A 225 3.81 -2.45 -4.68
CA GLY A 225 2.72 -3.28 -4.14
C GLY A 225 3.13 -4.74 -4.01
N ARG A 226 2.59 -5.60 -4.89
CA ARG A 226 2.74 -7.06 -4.84
C ARG A 226 4.16 -7.58 -4.69
N ALA A 227 5.14 -6.87 -5.24
CA ALA A 227 6.55 -7.27 -5.19
C ALA A 227 7.16 -7.13 -3.78
N ALA A 228 6.54 -6.39 -2.87
CA ALA A 228 6.97 -6.32 -1.48
C ALA A 228 6.53 -7.56 -0.66
N ARG A 229 5.51 -8.30 -1.10
CA ARG A 229 5.00 -9.48 -0.38
C ARG A 229 6.06 -10.58 -0.34
N GLY A 230 6.49 -10.93 0.88
CA GLY A 230 7.59 -11.87 1.09
C GLY A 230 8.96 -11.36 0.60
N ASN A 231 9.06 -10.10 0.26
CA ASN A 231 10.30 -9.47 -0.22
C ASN A 231 10.40 -8.00 0.24
N PRO A 232 10.45 -7.72 1.55
CA PRO A 232 10.63 -6.36 2.03
C PRO A 232 12.01 -5.77 1.64
N TRP A 233 12.99 -6.59 1.32
CA TRP A 233 14.31 -6.18 0.84
C TRP A 233 14.28 -5.36 -0.45
N ILE A 234 13.17 -5.40 -1.19
CA ILE A 234 13.00 -4.56 -2.39
C ILE A 234 13.20 -3.08 -2.05
N PHE A 235 12.75 -2.63 -0.87
CA PHE A 235 12.93 -1.23 -0.44
C PHE A 235 14.42 -0.91 -0.24
N ARG A 236 15.19 -1.79 0.40
CA ARG A 236 16.64 -1.63 0.56
C ARG A 236 17.36 -1.65 -0.79
N GLN A 237 16.97 -2.55 -1.70
CA GLN A 237 17.55 -2.62 -3.05
C GLN A 237 17.31 -1.33 -3.84
N LEU A 238 16.10 -0.79 -3.79
CA LEU A 238 15.74 0.44 -4.47
C LEU A 238 16.43 1.66 -3.84
N SER A 239 16.44 1.78 -2.50
CA SER A 239 17.11 2.88 -1.81
C SER A 239 18.61 2.90 -2.10
N GLU A 240 19.30 1.75 -2.00
CA GLU A 240 20.73 1.67 -2.31
C GLU A 240 21.05 2.05 -3.75
N TYR A 241 20.17 1.69 -4.68
CA TYR A 241 20.37 2.08 -6.06
C TYR A 241 20.16 3.58 -6.28
N PHE A 242 19.06 4.15 -5.81
CA PHE A 242 18.74 5.56 -6.06
C PHE A 242 19.59 6.55 -5.24
N GLU A 243 20.09 6.14 -4.08
CA GLU A 243 20.94 6.97 -3.23
C GLU A 243 22.45 6.82 -3.57
N ASN A 244 22.89 5.61 -3.92
CA ASN A 244 24.30 5.26 -4.00
C ASN A 244 24.72 4.60 -5.34
N GLU A 245 23.79 4.43 -6.28
CA GLU A 245 24.00 3.69 -7.55
C GLU A 245 24.50 2.24 -7.35
N ARG A 246 24.15 1.63 -6.21
CA ARG A 246 24.62 0.30 -5.84
C ARG A 246 23.53 -0.75 -6.03
N ILE A 247 23.85 -1.78 -6.81
CA ILE A 247 23.02 -2.99 -6.90
C ILE A 247 23.46 -3.95 -5.80
N ILE A 248 22.56 -4.22 -4.87
CA ILE A 248 22.77 -5.18 -3.78
C ILE A 248 22.14 -6.53 -4.08
N ALA A 249 22.76 -7.59 -3.56
CA ALA A 249 22.27 -8.95 -3.76
C ALA A 249 20.89 -9.17 -3.10
N LYS A 250 20.15 -10.15 -3.61
CA LYS A 250 18.95 -10.67 -2.93
C LYS A 250 19.34 -11.34 -1.61
N PRO A 251 18.41 -11.41 -0.63
CA PRO A 251 18.69 -12.06 0.64
C PRO A 251 19.05 -13.55 0.46
N GLY A 252 19.97 -14.03 1.28
CA GLY A 252 20.29 -15.44 1.35
C GLY A 252 19.18 -16.22 2.06
N ARG A 253 19.20 -17.55 1.91
CA ARG A 253 18.18 -18.46 2.51
C ARG A 253 18.00 -18.24 4.00
N ASN A 254 19.08 -18.17 4.77
CA ASN A 254 19.02 -17.98 6.22
C ASN A 254 18.46 -16.61 6.59
N GLU A 255 18.81 -15.54 5.87
CA GLU A 255 18.24 -14.21 6.07
C GLU A 255 16.72 -14.21 5.85
N VAL A 256 16.23 -14.96 4.85
CA VAL A 256 14.78 -15.10 4.61
C VAL A 256 14.12 -15.88 5.74
N ILE A 257 14.74 -16.95 6.24
CA ILE A 257 14.22 -17.74 7.38
C ILE A 257 14.16 -16.85 8.63
N ASP A 258 15.21 -16.08 8.93
CA ASP A 258 15.22 -15.16 10.07
C ASP A 258 14.11 -14.13 9.98
N MET A 259 13.87 -13.60 8.79
CA MET A 259 12.79 -12.64 8.55
C MET A 259 11.40 -13.29 8.72
N ILE A 260 11.20 -14.52 8.27
CA ILE A 260 9.95 -15.26 8.46
C ILE A 260 9.65 -15.42 9.94
N LEU A 261 10.61 -15.90 10.72
CA LEU A 261 10.46 -16.11 12.16
C LEU A 261 10.21 -14.80 12.90
N ARG A 262 10.96 -13.75 12.56
CA ARG A 262 10.77 -12.42 13.12
C ARG A 262 9.38 -11.84 12.79
N HIS A 263 8.95 -11.91 11.53
CA HIS A 263 7.63 -11.41 11.12
C HIS A 263 6.51 -12.16 11.84
N CYS A 264 6.66 -13.47 12.02
CA CYS A 264 5.71 -14.28 12.78
C CYS A 264 5.61 -13.83 14.25
N ARG A 265 6.74 -13.58 14.93
CA ARG A 265 6.74 -13.06 16.31
C ARG A 265 6.01 -11.73 16.40
N MET A 266 6.29 -10.80 15.50
CA MET A 266 5.62 -9.49 15.48
C MET A 266 4.10 -9.62 15.25
N LEU A 267 3.66 -10.55 14.39
CA LEU A 267 2.23 -10.84 14.20
C LEU A 267 1.59 -11.43 15.46
N ILE A 268 2.30 -12.28 16.19
CA ILE A 268 1.83 -12.88 17.43
C ILE A 268 1.72 -11.83 18.53
N GLU A 269 2.71 -10.96 18.65
CA GLU A 269 2.71 -9.84 19.61
C GLU A 269 1.52 -8.91 19.38
N GLU A 270 1.19 -8.61 18.12
CA GLU A 270 0.10 -7.72 17.76
C GLU A 270 -1.29 -8.36 17.84
N LYS A 271 -1.44 -9.64 17.46
CA LYS A 271 -2.76 -10.28 17.22
C LYS A 271 -3.00 -11.54 18.05
N GLY A 272 -2.05 -11.96 18.86
CA GLY A 272 -2.05 -13.24 19.56
C GLY A 272 -1.65 -14.41 18.65
N GLU A 273 -1.21 -15.52 19.27
CA GLU A 273 -0.62 -16.66 18.53
C GLU A 273 -1.59 -17.31 17.56
N TYR A 274 -2.82 -17.54 17.97
CA TYR A 274 -3.85 -18.15 17.11
C TYR A 274 -4.03 -17.41 15.79
N THR A 275 -4.11 -16.10 15.82
CA THR A 275 -4.29 -15.26 14.63
C THR A 275 -2.97 -15.08 13.88
N GLY A 276 -1.89 -14.78 14.60
CA GLY A 276 -0.56 -14.53 14.03
C GLY A 276 -0.05 -15.69 13.19
N ILE A 277 -0.13 -16.92 13.70
CA ILE A 277 0.28 -18.12 12.94
C ILE A 277 -0.56 -18.31 11.67
N ARG A 278 -1.88 -18.16 11.75
CA ARG A 278 -2.77 -18.33 10.60
C ARG A 278 -2.54 -17.27 9.53
N GLU A 279 -2.31 -16.04 9.93
CA GLU A 279 -1.98 -14.97 8.98
C GLU A 279 -0.57 -15.14 8.40
N MET A 280 0.38 -15.66 9.20
CA MET A 280 1.73 -15.91 8.72
C MET A 280 1.80 -16.97 7.60
N ARG A 281 0.87 -17.92 7.53
CA ARG A 281 0.82 -18.96 6.48
C ARG A 281 0.91 -18.41 5.07
N LYS A 282 0.15 -17.33 4.77
CA LYS A 282 0.21 -16.65 3.47
C LYS A 282 1.55 -15.96 3.22
N HIS A 283 2.12 -15.34 4.26
CA HIS A 283 3.42 -14.65 4.17
C HIS A 283 4.56 -15.65 3.94
N VAL A 284 4.56 -16.80 4.63
CA VAL A 284 5.51 -17.89 4.37
C VAL A 284 5.47 -18.31 2.90
N GLY A 285 4.25 -18.46 2.35
CA GLY A 285 4.08 -18.81 0.93
C GLY A 285 4.74 -17.79 -0.01
N TRP A 286 4.72 -16.50 0.34
CA TRP A 286 5.37 -15.45 -0.45
C TRP A 286 6.88 -15.39 -0.21
N TYR A 287 7.35 -15.46 1.04
CA TYR A 287 8.78 -15.47 1.38
C TYR A 287 9.55 -16.62 0.72
N THR A 288 8.91 -17.79 0.66
CA THR A 288 9.54 -19.00 0.14
C THR A 288 9.32 -19.20 -1.38
N PHE A 289 8.69 -18.20 -2.04
CA PHE A 289 8.47 -18.29 -3.50
C PHE A 289 9.81 -18.36 -4.24
N GLY A 290 9.96 -19.38 -5.10
CA GLY A 290 11.20 -19.64 -5.83
C GLY A 290 12.30 -20.37 -5.06
N MET A 291 12.12 -20.65 -3.77
CA MET A 291 13.03 -21.51 -3.01
C MET A 291 12.87 -22.99 -3.38
N PRO A 292 13.94 -23.80 -3.28
CA PRO A 292 13.83 -25.25 -3.34
C PRO A 292 12.79 -25.75 -2.32
N HIS A 293 12.00 -26.73 -2.71
CA HIS A 293 10.95 -27.34 -1.87
C HIS A 293 9.82 -26.40 -1.42
N SER A 294 9.65 -25.22 -2.03
CA SER A 294 8.63 -24.22 -1.66
C SER A 294 7.19 -24.79 -1.63
N ALA A 295 6.87 -25.77 -2.48
CA ALA A 295 5.57 -26.43 -2.45
C ALA A 295 5.36 -27.26 -1.18
N SER A 296 6.38 -28.02 -0.74
CA SER A 296 6.36 -28.79 0.51
C SER A 296 6.25 -27.85 1.73
N ILE A 297 7.03 -26.75 1.73
CA ILE A 297 6.96 -25.73 2.80
C ILE A 297 5.54 -25.19 2.92
N ARG A 298 4.89 -24.80 1.81
CA ARG A 298 3.49 -24.33 1.82
C ARG A 298 2.51 -25.39 2.32
N GLY A 299 2.73 -26.66 1.99
CA GLY A 299 1.91 -27.74 2.53
C GLY A 299 2.03 -27.85 4.05
N ARG A 300 3.26 -27.91 4.56
CA ARG A 300 3.54 -28.02 6.00
C ARG A 300 3.01 -26.82 6.79
N VAL A 301 3.27 -25.58 6.33
CA VAL A 301 2.89 -24.36 7.08
C VAL A 301 1.38 -24.25 7.31
N ASN A 302 0.55 -24.84 6.43
CA ASN A 302 -0.89 -24.76 6.56
C ASN A 302 -1.44 -25.59 7.75
N THR A 303 -0.66 -26.50 8.29
CA THR A 303 -1.03 -27.34 9.43
C THR A 303 -0.47 -26.86 10.78
N LEU A 304 0.48 -25.89 10.76
CA LEU A 304 1.11 -25.39 11.98
C LEU A 304 0.12 -24.58 12.80
N GLU A 305 0.17 -24.73 14.12
CA GLU A 305 -0.72 -24.06 15.06
C GLU A 305 0.04 -23.19 16.10
N SER A 306 1.35 -23.35 16.23
CA SER A 306 2.20 -22.61 17.16
C SER A 306 3.45 -22.01 16.49
N TYR A 307 4.07 -21.05 17.19
CA TYR A 307 5.35 -20.48 16.78
C TYR A 307 6.47 -21.53 16.83
N ASP A 308 6.50 -22.36 17.88
CA ASP A 308 7.55 -23.37 18.07
C ASP A 308 7.56 -24.37 16.91
N GLU A 309 6.38 -24.82 16.46
CA GLU A 309 6.27 -25.68 15.28
C GLU A 309 6.81 -25.01 13.98
N LEU A 310 6.57 -23.69 13.84
CA LEU A 310 7.10 -22.93 12.71
C LEU A 310 8.64 -22.80 12.81
N GLU A 311 9.16 -22.51 13.97
CA GLU A 311 10.59 -22.37 14.23
C GLU A 311 11.33 -23.68 13.98
N ASP A 312 10.81 -24.79 14.51
CA ASP A 312 11.37 -26.15 14.29
C ASP A 312 11.38 -26.50 12.80
N MET A 313 10.28 -26.26 12.11
CA MET A 313 10.19 -26.51 10.65
C MET A 313 11.27 -25.74 9.87
N PHE A 314 11.53 -24.47 10.21
CA PHE A 314 12.53 -23.67 9.51
C PHE A 314 13.97 -23.97 9.96
N ASN A 315 14.18 -24.40 11.20
CA ASN A 315 15.50 -24.87 11.67
C ASN A 315 15.95 -26.14 10.95
N GLU A 316 15.03 -27.07 10.66
CA GLU A 316 15.31 -28.24 9.77
C GLU A 316 15.79 -27.78 8.37
N LEU A 317 15.25 -26.67 7.86
CA LEU A 317 15.56 -26.18 6.53
C LEU A 317 16.88 -25.38 6.46
N ARG A 318 17.48 -24.99 7.57
CA ARG A 318 18.81 -24.32 7.62
C ARG A 318 19.96 -25.28 7.35
N GLN A 319 19.75 -26.56 7.62
CA GLN A 319 20.71 -27.64 7.39
C GLN A 319 20.72 -28.04 5.91
#